data_1d9ee23733be609fa62a77ddaa4c1285
#
_entry.id   1d9ee23733be609fa62a77ddaa4c1285
#
_cell.length_a   1.000
_cell.length_b   1.000
_cell.length_c   1.000
_cell.angle_alpha   90.00
_cell.angle_beta   90.00
_cell.angle_gamma   90.00
#
_symmetry.space_group_name_H-M   'P 1'
#
loop_
_entity.id
_entity.type
_entity.pdbx_description
1 polymer ?
#
loop_
_entity_poly.entity_id
_entity_poly.type
_entity_poly.pdbx_seq_one_letter_code
_entity_poly.pdbx_strand_id
1 'polypeptide(L)'
;MLTQRQLCTSRISRGILCGVFTVTLMLSAGHAVAQTTNDNEQKRPSFLLDVTKRVILDPTTYAPAIIGYDATMRDWKSSQPFFNNGYLEHNWRFTISGRADDYPVSYGVGQRRILADALSNLEMSAVNNLTDSMFEHVLGDRYPNHRKLIRALGWIEKSAFASYMSYRLSASHYRQWQQNEQMARQLGIR
;
A
#
# COMPACT_ATOMS: atom_id res chain seq x y z
N MET A 1 16.27 30.56 7.31
CA MET A 1 16.18 29.37 6.46
C MET A 1 15.55 28.25 7.30
N LEU A 2 14.23 28.12 7.25
CA LEU A 2 13.50 27.05 7.95
C LEU A 2 13.52 25.81 7.07
N THR A 3 14.17 24.78 7.55
CA THR A 3 14.50 23.54 6.85
C THR A 3 13.22 22.75 6.51
N GLN A 4 13.10 22.30 5.29
CA GLN A 4 12.08 21.40 4.70
C GLN A 4 11.77 20.11 5.51
N ARG A 5 12.48 19.87 6.62
CA ARG A 5 12.35 18.68 7.48
C ARG A 5 11.03 18.59 8.25
N GLN A 6 10.37 19.72 8.57
CA GLN A 6 9.14 19.68 9.38
C GLN A 6 7.86 19.44 8.57
N LEU A 7 7.90 19.61 7.25
CA LEU A 7 6.71 19.45 6.40
C LEU A 7 6.42 18.00 5.98
N CYS A 8 7.45 17.13 5.97
CA CYS A 8 7.26 15.75 5.50
C CYS A 8 6.68 14.83 6.59
N THR A 9 7.08 14.98 7.85
CA THR A 9 6.56 14.16 8.96
C THR A 9 5.11 14.48 9.31
N SER A 10 4.65 15.73 9.10
CA SER A 10 3.29 16.12 9.41
C SER A 10 2.25 15.59 8.39
N ARG A 11 2.65 15.29 7.16
CA ARG A 11 1.73 14.78 6.13
C ARG A 11 1.44 13.29 6.27
N ILE A 12 2.43 12.49 6.66
CA ILE A 12 2.25 11.04 6.85
C ILE A 12 1.38 10.77 8.07
N SER A 13 1.60 11.47 9.20
CA SER A 13 0.78 11.28 10.40
C SER A 13 -0.68 11.71 10.21
N ARG A 14 -0.95 12.74 9.39
CA ARG A 14 -2.32 13.18 9.10
C ARG A 14 -3.10 12.21 8.21
N GLY A 15 -2.44 11.53 7.27
CA GLY A 15 -3.09 10.51 6.43
C GLY A 15 -3.49 9.27 7.23
N ILE A 16 -2.62 8.79 8.10
CA ILE A 16 -2.89 7.63 8.97
C ILE A 16 -3.98 7.96 9.99
N LEU A 17 -3.95 9.16 10.60
CA LEU A 17 -4.97 9.57 11.57
C LEU A 17 -6.36 9.68 10.93
N CYS A 18 -6.45 10.18 9.68
CA CYS A 18 -7.72 10.28 8.96
C CYS A 18 -8.30 8.90 8.61
N GLY A 19 -7.44 7.94 8.19
CA GLY A 19 -7.86 6.58 7.87
C GLY A 19 -8.39 5.82 9.09
N VAL A 20 -7.67 5.88 10.21
CA VAL A 20 -8.07 5.24 11.48
C VAL A 20 -9.35 5.86 12.03
N PHE A 21 -9.52 7.18 11.93
CA PHE A 21 -10.73 7.87 12.41
C PHE A 21 -11.98 7.51 11.59
N THR A 22 -11.83 7.32 10.27
CA THR A 22 -12.93 6.92 9.38
C THR A 22 -13.39 5.50 9.66
N VAL A 23 -12.45 4.56 9.88
CA VAL A 23 -12.76 3.17 10.22
C VAL A 23 -13.42 3.06 11.60
N THR A 24 -12.96 3.84 12.60
CA THR A 24 -13.56 3.83 13.96
C THR A 24 -14.98 4.41 13.97
N LEU A 25 -15.26 5.44 13.18
CA LEU A 25 -16.61 6.00 13.05
C LEU A 25 -17.59 5.03 12.35
N MET A 26 -17.11 4.27 11.37
CA MET A 26 -17.94 3.27 10.66
C MET A 26 -18.26 2.06 11.54
N LEU A 27 -17.34 1.63 12.41
CA LEU A 27 -17.58 0.53 13.35
C LEU A 27 -18.60 0.91 14.43
N SER A 28 -18.64 2.17 14.89
CA SER A 28 -19.62 2.62 15.85
C SER A 28 -21.03 2.79 15.26
N ALA A 29 -21.15 3.15 13.98
CA ALA A 29 -22.44 3.23 13.29
C ALA A 29 -23.08 1.83 13.08
N GLY A 30 -22.26 0.76 12.92
CA GLY A 30 -22.73 -0.61 12.77
C GLY A 30 -23.42 -1.17 14.02
N HIS A 31 -23.08 -0.69 15.21
CA HIS A 31 -23.69 -1.17 16.47
C HIS A 31 -25.09 -0.61 16.74
N ALA A 32 -25.43 0.53 16.16
CA ALA A 32 -26.74 1.17 16.36
C ALA A 32 -27.87 0.55 15.53
N VAL A 33 -27.55 -0.21 14.48
CA VAL A 33 -28.54 -0.83 13.58
C VAL A 33 -28.89 -2.28 13.98
N ALA A 34 -28.13 -2.88 14.88
CA ALA A 34 -28.26 -4.32 15.23
C ALA A 34 -29.33 -4.64 16.27
N GLN A 35 -30.09 -3.67 16.79
CA GLN A 35 -31.03 -3.89 17.91
C GLN A 35 -32.50 -4.04 17.54
N THR A 36 -32.87 -4.10 16.28
CA THR A 36 -34.28 -4.30 15.89
C THR A 36 -34.42 -5.24 14.70
N THR A 37 -34.36 -6.56 14.92
CA THR A 37 -35.02 -7.52 13.99
C THR A 37 -35.32 -8.85 14.65
N ASN A 38 -36.55 -9.27 14.41
CA ASN A 38 -37.25 -10.44 14.91
C ASN A 38 -36.69 -11.80 14.42
N ASP A 39 -36.96 -12.85 15.23
CA ASP A 39 -36.52 -14.25 15.23
C ASP A 39 -36.94 -15.13 14.05
N ASN A 40 -36.72 -14.77 12.81
CA ASN A 40 -36.87 -15.68 11.66
C ASN A 40 -35.79 -15.43 10.59
N GLU A 41 -34.53 -15.34 10.99
CA GLU A 41 -33.42 -15.16 10.02
C GLU A 41 -32.69 -16.49 9.76
N GLN A 42 -32.92 -17.00 8.56
CA GLN A 42 -31.95 -17.79 7.83
C GLN A 42 -30.57 -17.17 8.05
N LYS A 43 -29.63 -17.89 8.71
CA LYS A 43 -28.29 -17.42 9.09
C LYS A 43 -27.59 -16.70 7.92
N ARG A 44 -27.80 -15.40 7.77
CA ARG A 44 -26.97 -14.56 6.90
C ARG A 44 -25.56 -14.58 7.47
N PRO A 45 -24.53 -14.84 6.66
CA PRO A 45 -23.16 -14.69 7.13
C PRO A 45 -23.02 -13.30 7.76
N SER A 46 -22.34 -13.22 8.91
CA SER A 46 -22.20 -11.92 9.58
C SER A 46 -21.57 -10.92 8.58
N PHE A 47 -22.13 -9.73 8.51
CA PHE A 47 -21.66 -8.64 7.65
C PHE A 47 -20.13 -8.53 7.61
N LEU A 48 -19.52 -8.54 8.79
CA LEU A 48 -18.06 -8.44 8.93
C LEU A 48 -17.34 -9.63 8.25
N LEU A 49 -17.88 -10.84 8.34
CA LEU A 49 -17.26 -11.99 7.71
C LEU A 49 -17.30 -11.91 6.18
N ASP A 50 -18.42 -11.46 5.60
CA ASP A 50 -18.56 -11.31 4.15
C ASP A 50 -17.61 -10.23 3.62
N VAL A 51 -17.57 -9.08 4.28
CA VAL A 51 -16.67 -7.96 3.90
C VAL A 51 -15.20 -8.36 4.04
N THR A 52 -14.80 -8.96 5.16
CA THR A 52 -13.43 -9.43 5.37
C THR A 52 -13.00 -10.45 4.33
N LYS A 53 -13.87 -11.42 4.03
CA LYS A 53 -13.61 -12.44 3.01
C LYS A 53 -13.39 -11.80 1.62
N ARG A 54 -14.18 -10.79 1.26
CA ARG A 54 -14.00 -10.06 -0.01
C ARG A 54 -12.65 -9.39 -0.08
N VAL A 55 -12.23 -8.70 0.98
CA VAL A 55 -10.91 -8.02 1.03
C VAL A 55 -9.76 -9.01 0.93
N ILE A 56 -9.83 -10.13 1.66
CA ILE A 56 -8.77 -11.15 1.65
C ILE A 56 -8.67 -11.85 0.30
N LEU A 57 -9.77 -12.07 -0.40
CA LEU A 57 -9.78 -12.76 -1.70
C LEU A 57 -9.56 -11.81 -2.88
N ASP A 58 -9.56 -10.49 -2.67
CA ASP A 58 -9.41 -9.52 -3.73
C ASP A 58 -7.92 -9.32 -4.07
N PRO A 59 -7.47 -9.62 -5.31
CA PRO A 59 -6.09 -9.45 -5.72
C PRO A 59 -5.62 -7.99 -5.68
N THR A 60 -6.53 -7.02 -5.79
CA THR A 60 -6.20 -5.59 -5.70
C THR A 60 -5.68 -5.19 -4.31
N THR A 61 -5.97 -5.99 -3.28
CA THR A 61 -5.42 -5.83 -1.94
C THR A 61 -3.90 -6.04 -1.91
N TYR A 62 -3.40 -6.98 -2.68
CA TYR A 62 -2.00 -7.42 -2.62
C TYR A 62 -1.11 -6.82 -3.72
N ALA A 63 -1.70 -6.51 -4.88
CA ALA A 63 -0.96 -6.11 -6.06
C ALA A 63 0.00 -4.93 -5.83
N PRO A 64 -0.39 -3.80 -5.17
CA PRO A 64 0.53 -2.69 -4.94
C PRO A 64 1.72 -3.06 -4.06
N ALA A 65 1.50 -3.87 -3.01
CA ALA A 65 2.55 -4.30 -2.10
C ALA A 65 3.55 -5.23 -2.80
N ILE A 66 3.07 -6.22 -3.56
CA ILE A 66 3.92 -7.19 -4.27
C ILE A 66 4.74 -6.50 -5.36
N ILE A 67 4.10 -5.67 -6.20
CA ILE A 67 4.76 -4.99 -7.31
C ILE A 67 5.77 -3.95 -6.78
N GLY A 68 5.40 -3.18 -5.77
CA GLY A 68 6.30 -2.23 -5.12
C GLY A 68 7.49 -2.91 -4.47
N TYR A 69 7.26 -4.02 -3.77
CA TYR A 69 8.33 -4.83 -3.17
C TYR A 69 9.31 -5.37 -4.22
N ASP A 70 8.81 -6.01 -5.28
CA ASP A 70 9.65 -6.56 -6.35
C ASP A 70 10.50 -5.49 -7.02
N ALA A 71 9.89 -4.35 -7.37
CA ALA A 71 10.58 -3.24 -8.02
C ALA A 71 11.70 -2.67 -7.14
N THR A 72 11.40 -2.40 -5.87
CA THR A 72 12.36 -1.82 -4.93
C THR A 72 13.47 -2.81 -4.57
N MET A 73 13.14 -4.11 -4.47
CA MET A 73 14.16 -5.16 -4.23
C MET A 73 15.11 -5.33 -5.40
N ARG A 74 14.62 -5.25 -6.64
CA ARG A 74 15.48 -5.30 -7.84
C ARG A 74 16.42 -4.10 -7.89
N ASP A 75 15.89 -2.91 -7.64
CA ASP A 75 16.68 -1.68 -7.55
C ASP A 75 17.75 -1.81 -6.46
N TRP A 76 17.37 -2.17 -5.24
CA TRP A 76 18.28 -2.37 -4.11
C TRP A 76 19.37 -3.41 -4.40
N LYS A 77 18.99 -4.54 -4.99
CA LYS A 77 19.93 -5.61 -5.36
C LYS A 77 20.90 -5.16 -6.45
N SER A 78 20.43 -4.45 -7.47
CA SER A 78 21.26 -3.96 -8.57
C SER A 78 22.22 -2.84 -8.17
N SER A 79 21.94 -2.15 -7.06
CA SER A 79 22.80 -1.11 -6.51
C SER A 79 23.98 -1.67 -5.70
N GLN A 80 23.92 -2.92 -5.22
CA GLN A 80 24.97 -3.50 -4.36
C GLN A 80 26.37 -3.54 -5.01
N PRO A 81 26.53 -3.91 -6.30
CA PRO A 81 27.84 -3.86 -6.93
C PRO A 81 28.46 -2.47 -6.89
N PHE A 82 27.69 -1.40 -7.03
CA PHE A 82 28.19 -0.04 -6.95
C PHE A 82 28.66 0.30 -5.52
N PHE A 83 27.88 -0.04 -4.52
CA PHE A 83 28.24 0.18 -3.12
C PHE A 83 29.52 -0.53 -2.72
N ASN A 84 29.72 -1.76 -3.21
CA ASN A 84 30.95 -2.54 -3.01
C ASN A 84 32.17 -1.88 -3.68
N ASN A 85 31.95 -1.00 -4.67
CA ASN A 85 32.98 -0.21 -5.34
C ASN A 85 33.10 1.23 -4.81
N GLY A 86 32.49 1.52 -3.65
CA GLY A 86 32.64 2.80 -2.95
C GLY A 86 31.67 3.91 -3.40
N TYR A 87 30.68 3.58 -4.24
CA TYR A 87 29.63 4.55 -4.59
C TYR A 87 28.70 4.79 -3.40
N LEU A 88 28.21 6.03 -3.29
CA LEU A 88 27.32 6.45 -2.21
C LEU A 88 25.84 6.22 -2.58
N GLU A 89 25.00 6.08 -1.57
CA GLU A 89 23.56 5.99 -1.72
C GLU A 89 22.93 7.39 -1.66
N HIS A 90 22.13 7.72 -2.67
CA HIS A 90 21.46 9.01 -2.74
C HIS A 90 20.15 9.04 -1.93
N ASN A 91 19.48 7.91 -1.81
CA ASN A 91 18.23 7.83 -1.05
C ASN A 91 18.52 7.78 0.45
N TRP A 92 18.30 8.91 1.12
CA TRP A 92 18.53 9.08 2.56
C TRP A 92 17.94 7.96 3.44
N ARG A 93 16.87 7.30 2.98
CA ARG A 93 16.26 6.19 3.70
C ARG A 93 17.13 4.94 3.75
N PHE A 94 18.05 4.79 2.80
CA PHE A 94 18.95 3.64 2.70
C PHE A 94 20.40 3.97 3.08
N THR A 95 20.65 5.14 3.64
CA THR A 95 21.97 5.54 4.15
C THR A 95 22.11 5.31 5.65
N ILE A 96 23.35 5.22 6.12
CA ILE A 96 23.68 5.02 7.53
C ILE A 96 23.31 6.26 8.35
N SER A 97 23.65 7.46 7.86
CA SER A 97 23.39 8.72 8.57
C SER A 97 21.97 9.25 8.42
N GLY A 98 21.17 8.69 7.52
CA GLY A 98 19.87 9.24 7.14
C GLY A 98 19.95 10.53 6.34
N ARG A 99 21.08 10.77 5.65
CA ARG A 99 21.30 11.89 4.72
C ARG A 99 21.54 11.33 3.32
N ALA A 100 21.17 12.09 2.30
CA ALA A 100 21.52 11.75 0.92
C ALA A 100 23.05 11.79 0.70
N ASP A 101 23.50 11.03 -0.28
CA ASP A 101 24.91 10.96 -0.68
C ASP A 101 25.85 10.50 0.43
N ASP A 102 25.45 9.46 1.13
CA ASP A 102 26.21 8.84 2.20
C ASP A 102 26.33 7.32 2.02
N TYR A 103 27.11 6.66 2.87
CA TYR A 103 27.29 5.22 2.82
C TYR A 103 25.97 4.47 2.99
N PRO A 104 25.73 3.43 2.16
CA PRO A 104 24.52 2.65 2.25
C PRO A 104 24.46 1.86 3.54
N VAL A 105 23.25 1.58 4.01
CA VAL A 105 23.03 0.59 5.07
C VAL A 105 23.41 -0.80 4.57
N SER A 106 23.64 -1.75 5.49
CA SER A 106 23.88 -3.13 5.09
C SER A 106 22.71 -3.70 4.28
N TYR A 107 22.99 -4.65 3.38
CA TYR A 107 22.00 -5.27 2.50
C TYR A 107 20.77 -5.75 3.26
N GLY A 108 20.97 -6.47 4.37
CA GLY A 108 19.87 -7.00 5.18
C GLY A 108 19.05 -5.91 5.90
N VAL A 109 19.65 -4.77 6.24
CA VAL A 109 18.89 -3.63 6.78
C VAL A 109 18.02 -3.01 5.70
N GLY A 110 18.56 -2.84 4.49
CA GLY A 110 17.80 -2.36 3.33
C GLY A 110 16.61 -3.27 3.03
N GLN A 111 16.83 -4.59 2.98
CA GLN A 111 15.75 -5.56 2.77
C GLN A 111 14.62 -5.44 3.81
N ARG A 112 14.96 -5.29 5.09
CA ARG A 112 13.95 -5.12 6.15
C ARG A 112 13.14 -3.85 5.99
N ARG A 113 13.78 -2.74 5.57
CA ARG A 113 13.08 -1.48 5.28
C ARG A 113 12.11 -1.63 4.11
N ILE A 114 12.54 -2.31 3.04
CA ILE A 114 11.70 -2.59 1.88
C ILE A 114 10.50 -3.49 2.25
N LEU A 115 10.72 -4.50 3.09
CA LEU A 115 9.63 -5.35 3.58
C LEU A 115 8.64 -4.55 4.44
N ALA A 116 9.13 -3.68 5.32
CA ALA A 116 8.27 -2.82 6.14
C ALA A 116 7.41 -1.87 5.27
N ASP A 117 7.99 -1.32 4.19
CA ASP A 117 7.24 -0.50 3.23
C ASP A 117 6.18 -1.34 2.49
N ALA A 118 6.50 -2.57 2.10
CA ALA A 118 5.54 -3.47 1.46
C ALA A 118 4.37 -3.81 2.39
N LEU A 119 4.64 -4.09 3.67
CA LEU A 119 3.59 -4.32 4.67
C LEU A 119 2.71 -3.09 4.88
N SER A 120 3.28 -1.90 4.92
CA SER A 120 2.52 -0.65 5.01
C SER A 120 1.66 -0.41 3.76
N ASN A 121 2.16 -0.73 2.57
CA ASN A 121 1.39 -0.65 1.33
C ASN A 121 0.26 -1.69 1.28
N LEU A 122 0.49 -2.89 1.82
CA LEU A 122 -0.55 -3.92 1.97
C LEU A 122 -1.65 -3.46 2.91
N GLU A 123 -1.30 -2.89 4.07
CA GLU A 123 -2.23 -2.31 5.02
C GLU A 123 -3.08 -1.22 4.36
N MET A 124 -2.46 -0.29 3.65
CA MET A 124 -3.17 0.79 2.94
C MET A 124 -4.16 0.24 1.91
N SER A 125 -3.76 -0.74 1.11
CA SER A 125 -4.63 -1.37 0.11
C SER A 125 -5.78 -2.16 0.77
N ALA A 126 -5.50 -2.85 1.87
CA ALA A 126 -6.53 -3.58 2.63
C ALA A 126 -7.56 -2.64 3.23
N VAL A 127 -7.13 -1.51 3.80
CA VAL A 127 -8.03 -0.48 4.35
C VAL A 127 -8.89 0.15 3.24
N ASN A 128 -8.30 0.45 2.08
CA ASN A 128 -9.05 0.96 0.93
C ASN A 128 -10.14 -0.05 0.51
N ASN A 129 -9.76 -1.30 0.25
CA ASN A 129 -10.68 -2.34 -0.19
C ASN A 129 -11.74 -2.68 0.87
N LEU A 130 -11.40 -2.58 2.16
CA LEU A 130 -12.35 -2.73 3.25
C LEU A 130 -13.41 -1.62 3.19
N THR A 131 -12.97 -0.39 3.05
CA THR A 131 -13.85 0.79 2.96
C THR A 131 -14.82 0.66 1.79
N ASP A 132 -14.31 0.33 0.60
CA ASP A 132 -15.14 0.12 -0.59
C ASP A 132 -16.14 -1.03 -0.42
N SER A 133 -15.69 -2.16 0.14
CA SER A 133 -16.56 -3.30 0.36
C SER A 133 -17.68 -3.00 1.36
N MET A 134 -17.41 -2.14 2.36
CA MET A 134 -18.44 -1.63 3.27
C MET A 134 -19.43 -0.71 2.56
N PHE A 135 -18.95 0.22 1.72
CA PHE A 135 -19.80 1.08 0.92
C PHE A 135 -20.66 0.29 -0.08
N GLU A 136 -20.07 -0.67 -0.77
CA GLU A 136 -20.81 -1.56 -1.69
C GLU A 136 -21.96 -2.28 -0.97
N HIS A 137 -21.72 -2.75 0.25
CA HIS A 137 -22.74 -3.44 1.03
C HIS A 137 -23.87 -2.49 1.44
N VAL A 138 -23.54 -1.36 2.07
CA VAL A 138 -24.52 -0.38 2.55
C VAL A 138 -25.36 0.18 1.38
N LEU A 139 -24.70 0.57 0.28
CA LEU A 139 -25.40 1.09 -0.90
C LEU A 139 -26.23 0.00 -1.61
N GLY A 140 -25.71 -1.23 -1.66
CA GLY A 140 -26.42 -2.36 -2.24
C GLY A 140 -27.70 -2.74 -1.49
N ASP A 141 -27.70 -2.57 -0.17
CA ASP A 141 -28.92 -2.80 0.63
C ASP A 141 -29.92 -1.64 0.49
N ARG A 142 -29.43 -0.41 0.42
CA ARG A 142 -30.27 0.77 0.22
C ARG A 142 -30.88 0.87 -1.18
N TYR A 143 -30.16 0.38 -2.19
CA TYR A 143 -30.56 0.46 -3.60
C TYR A 143 -30.52 -0.92 -4.28
N PRO A 144 -31.43 -1.86 -3.92
CA PRO A 144 -31.37 -3.25 -4.37
C PRO A 144 -31.44 -3.42 -5.89
N ASN A 145 -32.12 -2.51 -6.60
CA ASN A 145 -32.25 -2.53 -8.06
C ASN A 145 -30.94 -2.13 -8.77
N HIS A 146 -30.00 -1.48 -8.09
CA HIS A 146 -28.73 -0.99 -8.63
C HIS A 146 -27.52 -1.81 -8.13
N ARG A 147 -27.71 -2.93 -7.42
CA ARG A 147 -26.62 -3.74 -6.84
C ARG A 147 -25.52 -4.11 -7.84
N LYS A 148 -25.89 -4.45 -9.10
CA LYS A 148 -24.89 -4.81 -10.12
C LYS A 148 -24.03 -3.62 -10.51
N LEU A 149 -24.63 -2.44 -10.65
CA LEU A 149 -23.92 -1.20 -10.96
C LEU A 149 -22.98 -0.80 -9.82
N ILE A 150 -23.46 -0.85 -8.57
CA ILE A 150 -22.67 -0.52 -7.38
C ILE A 150 -21.43 -1.41 -7.29
N ARG A 151 -21.58 -2.73 -7.50
CA ARG A 151 -20.46 -3.67 -7.53
C ARG A 151 -19.47 -3.39 -8.66
N ALA A 152 -19.97 -3.06 -9.86
CA ALA A 152 -19.12 -2.72 -11.00
C ALA A 152 -18.28 -1.46 -10.72
N LEU A 153 -18.91 -0.43 -10.15
CA LEU A 153 -18.23 0.81 -9.77
C LEU A 153 -17.17 0.57 -8.69
N GLY A 154 -17.48 -0.19 -7.64
CA GLY A 154 -16.51 -0.55 -6.60
C GLY A 154 -15.33 -1.35 -7.16
N TRP A 155 -15.58 -2.30 -8.08
CA TRP A 155 -14.50 -3.02 -8.74
C TRP A 155 -13.61 -2.11 -9.59
N ILE A 156 -14.20 -1.17 -10.34
CA ILE A 156 -13.44 -0.18 -11.14
C ILE A 156 -12.57 0.68 -10.23
N GLU A 157 -13.13 1.18 -9.12
CA GLU A 157 -12.42 2.01 -8.16
C GLU A 157 -11.23 1.28 -7.55
N LYS A 158 -11.43 0.07 -6.99
CA LYS A 158 -10.36 -0.78 -6.43
C LYS A 158 -9.25 -1.05 -7.45
N SER A 159 -9.64 -1.38 -8.70
CA SER A 159 -8.68 -1.65 -9.77
C SER A 159 -7.89 -0.40 -10.16
N ALA A 160 -8.54 0.76 -10.23
CA ALA A 160 -7.90 2.03 -10.52
C ALA A 160 -6.92 2.43 -9.40
N PHE A 161 -7.33 2.31 -8.15
CA PHE A 161 -6.47 2.56 -6.99
C PHE A 161 -5.26 1.62 -6.98
N ALA A 162 -5.46 0.31 -7.12
CA ALA A 162 -4.38 -0.67 -7.13
C ALA A 162 -3.40 -0.44 -8.29
N SER A 163 -3.91 -0.10 -9.48
CA SER A 163 -3.08 0.21 -10.66
C SER A 163 -2.26 1.48 -10.44
N TYR A 164 -2.88 2.54 -9.94
CA TYR A 164 -2.20 3.79 -9.62
C TYR A 164 -1.10 3.60 -8.58
N MET A 165 -1.41 2.90 -7.49
CA MET A 165 -0.44 2.63 -6.42
C MET A 165 0.70 1.75 -6.91
N SER A 166 0.40 0.68 -7.66
CA SER A 166 1.42 -0.18 -8.27
C SER A 166 2.37 0.60 -9.16
N TYR A 167 1.84 1.44 -10.05
CA TYR A 167 2.64 2.30 -10.90
C TYR A 167 3.50 3.28 -10.10
N ARG A 168 2.90 3.97 -9.13
CA ARG A 168 3.59 4.97 -8.30
C ARG A 168 4.73 4.36 -7.49
N LEU A 169 4.55 3.15 -6.96
CA LEU A 169 5.53 2.47 -6.12
C LEU A 169 6.64 1.80 -6.94
N SER A 170 6.40 1.47 -8.20
CA SER A 170 7.33 0.63 -8.96
C SER A 170 8.06 1.34 -10.10
N ALA A 171 7.44 2.32 -10.76
CA ALA A 171 7.94 2.85 -12.03
C ALA A 171 9.34 3.50 -11.93
N SER A 172 9.66 4.19 -10.84
CA SER A 172 10.99 4.77 -10.62
C SER A 172 12.02 3.70 -10.32
N HIS A 173 11.67 2.71 -9.50
CA HIS A 173 12.57 1.63 -9.11
C HIS A 173 12.90 0.69 -10.27
N TYR A 174 11.94 0.34 -11.13
CA TYR A 174 12.22 -0.46 -12.33
C TYR A 174 13.12 0.27 -13.31
N ARG A 175 12.94 1.58 -13.48
CA ARG A 175 13.85 2.39 -14.30
C ARG A 175 15.26 2.42 -13.71
N GLN A 176 15.38 2.65 -12.42
CA GLN A 176 16.66 2.69 -11.72
C GLN A 176 17.37 1.33 -11.81
N TRP A 177 16.65 0.22 -11.58
CA TRP A 177 17.19 -1.11 -11.78
C TRP A 177 17.78 -1.29 -13.18
N GLN A 178 17.04 -0.96 -14.25
CA GLN A 178 17.52 -1.06 -15.63
C GLN A 178 18.76 -0.19 -15.88
N GLN A 179 18.78 1.03 -15.35
CA GLN A 179 19.93 1.93 -15.44
C GLN A 179 21.15 1.37 -14.70
N ASN A 180 20.97 0.83 -13.51
CA ASN A 180 22.03 0.21 -12.75
C ASN A 180 22.64 -0.98 -13.52
N GLU A 181 21.82 -1.86 -14.10
CA GLU A 181 22.31 -2.98 -14.90
C GLU A 181 23.09 -2.55 -16.16
N GLN A 182 22.64 -1.49 -16.83
CA GLN A 182 23.34 -0.93 -17.99
C GLN A 182 24.69 -0.34 -17.57
N MET A 183 24.70 0.47 -16.52
CA MET A 183 25.91 1.10 -16.00
C MET A 183 26.91 0.08 -15.48
N ALA A 184 26.46 -0.95 -14.77
CA ALA A 184 27.32 -2.02 -14.28
C ALA A 184 28.04 -2.73 -15.45
N ARG A 185 27.32 -3.01 -16.55
CA ARG A 185 27.91 -3.59 -17.77
C ARG A 185 28.97 -2.65 -18.41
N GLN A 186 28.68 -1.34 -18.47
CA GLN A 186 29.61 -0.37 -19.06
C GLN A 186 30.88 -0.20 -18.23
N LEU A 187 30.77 -0.25 -16.92
CA LEU A 187 31.88 -0.07 -15.98
C LEU A 187 32.60 -1.40 -15.66
N GLY A 188 32.11 -2.53 -16.13
CA GLY A 188 32.66 -3.87 -15.80
C GLY A 188 32.49 -4.24 -14.32
N ILE A 189 31.54 -3.62 -13.61
CA ILE A 189 31.23 -3.88 -12.21
C ILE A 189 30.35 -5.13 -12.12
N ARG A 190 30.72 -6.08 -11.23
CA ARG A 190 30.01 -7.34 -11.00
C ARG A 190 29.67 -7.54 -9.53
#